data_0a52b2650385d8bae41e282676d6aec3
#
_entry.id   0a52b2650385d8bae41e282676d6aec3
#
_cell.length_a   1.000
_cell.length_b   1.000
_cell.length_c   1.000
_cell.angle_alpha   90.00
_cell.angle_beta   90.00
_cell.angle_gamma   90.00
#
_symmetry.space_group_name_H-M   'P 1'
#
loop_
_entity.id
_entity.type
_entity.pdbx_description
1 polymer ?
#
loop_
_entity_poly.entity_id
_entity_poly.type
_entity_poly.pdbx_seq_one_letter_code
_entity_poly.pdbx_strand_id
1 'polypeptide(L)'
;MAFLVRKLGKMDEIFSLRDENDLQKVYADIPTMEFRSKNGTLSTWRINSLEEIGNAVLAIAVTSSDITKMDFIIINTDLLTENSLEYKQTYAGQDIAIPDLQDTHYDIIGITIEKLINCTKVYQRIVESDPNGETYIIRYAAGEIKDLLKCAIEEHRVDESKAPKKIKEQLDKLK
;
A
#
# COMPACT_ATOMS: atom_id res chain seq x y z
N MET A 1 3.42 -15.38 -9.90
CA MET A 1 3.48 -14.88 -8.51
C MET A 1 2.87 -13.48 -8.54
N ALA A 2 1.99 -13.14 -7.63
CA ALA A 2 1.39 -11.80 -7.58
C ALA A 2 1.71 -11.16 -6.22
N PHE A 3 1.67 -9.83 -6.18
CA PHE A 3 1.94 -9.08 -4.97
C PHE A 3 0.79 -8.11 -4.68
N LEU A 4 0.58 -7.81 -3.41
CA LEU A 4 -0.29 -6.74 -2.95
C LEU A 4 0.56 -5.63 -2.34
N VAL A 5 0.33 -4.41 -2.76
CA VAL A 5 1.04 -3.21 -2.27
C VAL A 5 0.13 -2.43 -1.34
N ARG A 6 0.66 -2.10 -0.18
CA ARG A 6 -0.06 -1.31 0.82
C ARG A 6 0.80 -0.13 1.27
N LYS A 7 0.17 1.03 1.43
CA LYS A 7 0.81 2.19 2.06
C LYS A 7 0.99 1.94 3.55
N LEU A 8 2.19 2.19 4.04
CA LEU A 8 2.52 2.14 5.47
C LEU A 8 2.21 3.49 6.15
N GLY A 9 1.76 3.42 7.38
CA GLY A 9 1.61 4.60 8.25
C GLY A 9 2.97 5.13 8.70
N LYS A 10 3.82 4.25 9.24
CA LYS A 10 5.18 4.59 9.71
C LYS A 10 6.14 3.43 9.45
N MET A 11 7.05 3.62 8.53
CA MET A 11 8.06 2.63 8.15
C MET A 11 8.96 2.22 9.31
N ASP A 12 9.39 3.18 10.14
CA ASP A 12 10.31 2.93 11.25
C ASP A 12 9.69 1.99 12.30
N GLU A 13 8.38 2.06 12.52
CA GLU A 13 7.66 1.17 13.43
C GLU A 13 7.58 -0.27 12.87
N ILE A 14 7.47 -0.42 11.55
CA ILE A 14 7.49 -1.74 10.90
C ILE A 14 8.85 -2.41 11.07
N PHE A 15 9.94 -1.66 10.96
CA PHE A 15 11.29 -2.21 11.18
C PHE A 15 11.54 -2.65 12.62
N SER A 16 10.79 -2.17 13.60
CA SER A 16 10.89 -2.65 15.00
C SER A 16 10.45 -4.11 15.18
N LEU A 17 9.75 -4.71 14.19
CA LEU A 17 9.41 -6.14 14.17
C LEU A 17 10.64 -7.07 14.13
N ARG A 18 11.85 -6.53 13.92
CA ARG A 18 13.10 -7.31 13.99
C ARG A 18 13.53 -7.66 15.41
N ASP A 19 13.12 -6.87 16.39
CA ASP A 19 13.60 -7.03 17.76
C ASP A 19 12.74 -8.06 18.49
N GLU A 20 13.24 -9.30 18.53
CA GLU A 20 12.57 -10.43 19.21
C GLU A 20 12.29 -10.16 20.69
N ASN A 21 13.08 -9.29 21.34
CA ASN A 21 12.93 -8.98 22.76
C ASN A 21 11.72 -8.09 23.07
N ASP A 22 11.14 -7.43 22.06
CA ASP A 22 10.03 -6.49 22.22
C ASP A 22 8.73 -6.96 21.49
N LEU A 23 8.69 -8.23 21.06
CA LEU A 23 7.59 -8.78 20.27
C LEU A 23 6.21 -8.57 20.93
N GLN A 24 6.08 -8.68 22.23
CA GLN A 24 4.80 -8.48 22.91
C GLN A 24 4.29 -7.04 22.77
N LYS A 25 5.17 -6.06 22.89
CA LYS A 25 4.84 -4.64 22.73
C LYS A 25 4.56 -4.29 21.25
N VAL A 26 5.40 -4.79 20.37
CA VAL A 26 5.29 -4.65 18.92
C VAL A 26 3.98 -5.27 18.41
N TYR A 27 3.60 -6.45 18.90
CA TYR A 27 2.33 -7.09 18.53
C TYR A 27 1.09 -6.35 19.02
N ALA A 28 1.19 -5.49 20.03
CA ALA A 28 0.09 -4.64 20.47
C ALA A 28 -0.01 -3.33 19.67
N ASP A 29 1.11 -2.69 19.39
CA ASP A 29 1.17 -1.37 18.77
C ASP A 29 0.94 -1.40 17.26
N ILE A 30 1.59 -2.30 16.52
CA ILE A 30 1.44 -2.39 15.05
C ILE A 30 0.01 -2.69 14.62
N PRO A 31 -0.71 -3.68 15.18
CA PRO A 31 -2.11 -3.90 14.82
C PRO A 31 -2.99 -2.69 15.02
N THR A 32 -2.76 -1.92 16.07
CA THR A 32 -3.60 -0.75 16.38
C THR A 32 -3.29 0.45 15.51
N MET A 33 -2.07 0.61 15.06
CA MET A 33 -1.61 1.78 14.31
C MET A 33 -1.63 1.54 12.80
N GLU A 34 -1.12 0.38 12.35
CA GLU A 34 -0.94 0.08 10.92
C GLU A 34 -2.19 -0.57 10.30
N PHE A 35 -2.87 -1.45 11.04
CA PHE A 35 -4.01 -2.20 10.52
C PHE A 35 -5.37 -1.60 10.91
N ARG A 36 -5.49 -0.29 10.84
CA ARG A 36 -6.80 0.36 11.01
C ARG A 36 -7.73 -0.10 9.89
N SER A 37 -8.46 -1.15 10.16
CA SER A 37 -9.44 -1.67 9.21
C SER A 37 -10.73 -0.87 9.29
N LYS A 38 -11.30 -0.58 8.13
CA LYS A 38 -12.65 -0.07 8.01
C LYS A 38 -13.51 -1.24 7.50
N ASN A 39 -14.54 -1.61 8.24
CA ASN A 39 -15.40 -2.74 7.89
C ASN A 39 -14.68 -4.11 7.81
N GLY A 40 -13.60 -4.32 8.58
CA GLY A 40 -12.85 -5.58 8.59
C GLY A 40 -12.06 -5.85 7.31
N THR A 41 -11.63 -4.81 6.61
CA THR A 41 -10.81 -4.92 5.39
C THR A 41 -9.59 -4.04 5.46
N LEU A 42 -8.51 -4.44 4.75
CA LEU A 42 -7.30 -3.67 4.56
C LEU A 42 -7.06 -3.48 3.07
N SER A 43 -7.16 -2.24 2.60
CA SER A 43 -6.98 -1.90 1.19
C SER A 43 -5.54 -2.08 0.72
N THR A 44 -5.41 -2.66 -0.45
CA THR A 44 -4.16 -2.94 -1.15
C THR A 44 -4.33 -2.74 -2.66
N TRP A 45 -3.23 -2.73 -3.39
CA TRP A 45 -3.21 -2.66 -4.85
C TRP A 45 -2.36 -3.79 -5.40
N ARG A 46 -2.92 -4.57 -6.34
CA ARG A 46 -2.26 -5.73 -6.91
C ARG A 46 -1.30 -5.32 -8.02
N ILE A 47 -0.13 -5.95 -8.02
CA ILE A 47 0.84 -5.94 -9.12
C ILE A 47 1.23 -7.38 -9.46
N ASN A 48 1.62 -7.63 -10.70
CA ASN A 48 2.01 -8.97 -11.15
C ASN A 48 3.53 -9.17 -11.08
N SER A 49 4.29 -8.09 -11.07
CA SER A 49 5.75 -8.09 -10.89
C SER A 49 6.20 -6.84 -10.12
N LEU A 50 7.41 -6.85 -9.60
CA LEU A 50 7.98 -5.70 -8.85
C LEU A 50 8.20 -4.47 -9.76
N GLU A 51 8.39 -4.66 -11.04
CA GLU A 51 8.53 -3.57 -12.02
C GLU A 51 7.25 -2.72 -12.13
N GLU A 52 6.10 -3.30 -11.79
CA GLU A 52 4.80 -2.59 -11.82
C GLU A 52 4.53 -1.75 -10.57
N ILE A 53 5.48 -1.65 -9.63
CA ILE A 53 5.26 -0.94 -8.35
C ILE A 53 4.79 0.50 -8.55
N GLY A 54 5.29 1.18 -9.59
CA GLY A 54 4.87 2.53 -9.94
C GLY A 54 3.37 2.67 -10.16
N ASN A 55 2.69 1.64 -10.69
CA ASN A 55 1.25 1.63 -10.87
C ASN A 55 0.50 1.62 -9.53
N ALA A 56 0.94 0.80 -8.57
CA ALA A 56 0.34 0.77 -7.24
C ALA A 56 0.58 2.11 -6.49
N VAL A 57 1.79 2.67 -6.61
CA VAL A 57 2.12 4.00 -6.04
C VAL A 57 1.21 5.08 -6.62
N LEU A 58 1.00 5.10 -7.94
CA LEU A 58 0.11 6.02 -8.62
C LEU A 58 -1.34 5.88 -8.13
N ALA A 59 -1.87 4.65 -8.08
CA ALA A 59 -3.23 4.40 -7.63
C ALA A 59 -3.45 4.89 -6.19
N ILE A 60 -2.48 4.64 -5.30
CA ILE A 60 -2.53 5.11 -3.91
C ILE A 60 -2.37 6.64 -3.84
N ALA A 61 -1.50 7.23 -4.63
CA ALA A 61 -1.28 8.68 -4.64
C ALA A 61 -2.54 9.45 -5.05
N VAL A 62 -3.22 9.02 -6.12
CA VAL A 62 -4.43 9.71 -6.61
C VAL A 62 -5.65 9.53 -5.71
N THR A 63 -5.63 8.54 -4.80
CA THR A 63 -6.68 8.34 -3.78
C THR A 63 -6.33 8.98 -2.43
N SER A 64 -5.10 9.47 -2.27
CA SER A 64 -4.63 10.12 -1.05
C SER A 64 -5.14 11.55 -0.92
N SER A 65 -5.06 12.11 0.30
CA SER A 65 -5.42 13.51 0.54
C SER A 65 -4.36 14.50 0.08
N ASP A 66 -3.11 14.05 -0.11
CA ASP A 66 -1.98 14.88 -0.51
C ASP A 66 -0.84 14.03 -1.09
N ILE A 67 0.00 14.64 -1.94
CA ILE A 67 1.21 14.02 -2.51
C ILE A 67 2.40 14.40 -1.64
N THR A 68 2.71 13.53 -0.71
CA THR A 68 3.87 13.62 0.19
C THR A 68 4.76 12.41 0.00
N LYS A 69 5.87 12.31 0.74
CA LYS A 69 6.61 11.05 0.81
C LYS A 69 5.68 9.93 1.29
N MET A 70 5.79 8.76 0.71
CA MET A 70 4.97 7.60 1.06
C MET A 70 5.85 6.37 1.21
N ASP A 71 5.55 5.58 2.24
CA ASP A 71 6.19 4.31 2.49
C ASP A 71 5.22 3.19 2.11
N PHE A 72 5.76 2.11 1.54
CA PHE A 72 4.97 0.99 1.05
C PHE A 72 5.56 -0.33 1.53
N ILE A 73 4.69 -1.31 1.74
CA ILE A 73 5.04 -2.71 1.89
C ILE A 73 4.47 -3.50 0.72
N ILE A 74 5.29 -4.39 0.17
CA ILE A 74 4.95 -5.28 -0.94
C ILE A 74 4.81 -6.68 -0.36
N ILE A 75 3.62 -7.23 -0.45
CA ILE A 75 3.24 -8.50 0.17
C ILE A 75 3.09 -9.54 -0.92
N ASN A 76 3.90 -10.59 -0.90
CA ASN A 76 3.68 -11.75 -1.73
C ASN A 76 2.36 -12.42 -1.31
N THR A 77 1.48 -12.71 -2.27
CA THR A 77 0.18 -13.33 -1.99
C THR A 77 0.27 -14.70 -1.36
N ASP A 78 1.36 -15.45 -1.58
CA ASP A 78 1.58 -16.75 -0.97
C ASP A 78 1.73 -16.63 0.56
N LEU A 79 2.40 -15.56 1.04
CA LEU A 79 2.51 -15.28 2.49
C LEU A 79 1.16 -15.04 3.15
N LEU A 80 0.20 -14.43 2.44
CA LEU A 80 -1.15 -14.26 2.96
C LEU A 80 -1.84 -15.61 3.15
N THR A 81 -1.78 -16.46 2.14
CA THR A 81 -2.37 -17.81 2.16
C THR A 81 -1.75 -18.67 3.27
N GLU A 82 -0.44 -18.68 3.40
CA GLU A 82 0.29 -19.39 4.47
C GLU A 82 -0.13 -18.94 5.88
N ASN A 83 -0.53 -17.68 6.03
CA ASN A 83 -1.00 -17.12 7.29
C ASN A 83 -2.53 -17.05 7.42
N SER A 84 -3.27 -17.83 6.62
CA SER A 84 -4.74 -17.92 6.66
C SER A 84 -5.43 -16.56 6.48
N LEU A 85 -4.84 -15.68 5.69
CA LEU A 85 -5.41 -14.40 5.30
C LEU A 85 -6.02 -14.52 3.89
N GLU A 86 -7.24 -14.04 3.77
CA GLU A 86 -7.95 -14.02 2.51
C GLU A 86 -7.89 -12.64 1.88
N TYR A 87 -7.81 -12.59 0.57
CA TYR A 87 -7.87 -11.34 -0.17
C TYR A 87 -8.74 -11.51 -1.42
N LYS A 88 -9.36 -10.45 -1.87
CA LYS A 88 -10.16 -10.45 -3.09
C LYS A 88 -10.12 -9.10 -3.78
N GLN A 89 -10.37 -9.11 -5.08
CA GLN A 89 -10.62 -7.91 -5.84
C GLN A 89 -11.87 -7.21 -5.31
N THR A 90 -11.77 -5.92 -5.11
CA THR A 90 -12.85 -5.08 -4.61
C THR A 90 -12.88 -3.77 -5.38
N TYR A 91 -14.01 -3.10 -5.32
CA TYR A 91 -14.09 -1.74 -5.84
C TYR A 91 -13.52 -0.76 -4.81
N ALA A 92 -12.72 0.18 -5.24
CA ALA A 92 -12.04 1.15 -4.35
C ALA A 92 -12.99 2.16 -3.65
N GLY A 93 -14.30 1.92 -3.73
CA GLY A 93 -15.34 2.76 -3.13
C GLY A 93 -15.70 4.00 -3.96
N GLN A 94 -14.85 4.39 -4.86
CA GLN A 94 -15.07 5.46 -5.87
C GLN A 94 -14.18 5.20 -7.08
N ASP A 95 -14.54 5.76 -8.21
CA ASP A 95 -13.66 5.79 -9.37
C ASP A 95 -12.39 6.55 -9.04
N ILE A 96 -11.24 5.99 -9.42
CA ILE A 96 -9.95 6.64 -9.22
C ILE A 96 -9.57 7.48 -10.45
N ALA A 97 -8.68 8.46 -10.23
CA ALA A 97 -8.24 9.35 -11.30
C ALA A 97 -7.35 8.68 -12.37
N ILE A 98 -6.99 7.41 -12.19
CA ILE A 98 -6.28 6.58 -13.18
C ILE A 98 -7.13 5.34 -13.46
N PRO A 99 -8.07 5.41 -14.42
CA PRO A 99 -9.11 4.39 -14.64
C PRO A 99 -8.56 3.01 -14.98
N ASP A 100 -7.45 2.92 -15.68
CA ASP A 100 -6.78 1.66 -16.05
C ASP A 100 -6.25 0.88 -14.85
N LEU A 101 -6.12 1.51 -13.68
CA LEU A 101 -5.72 0.87 -12.43
C LEU A 101 -6.91 0.51 -11.53
N GLN A 102 -8.14 0.87 -11.89
CA GLN A 102 -9.33 0.62 -11.07
C GLN A 102 -9.47 -0.85 -10.65
N ASP A 103 -9.22 -1.76 -11.57
CA ASP A 103 -9.37 -3.20 -11.36
C ASP A 103 -8.19 -3.85 -10.60
N THR A 104 -7.16 -3.06 -10.26
CA THR A 104 -6.03 -3.55 -9.45
C THR A 104 -6.25 -3.37 -7.95
N HIS A 105 -7.40 -2.82 -7.53
CA HIS A 105 -7.73 -2.69 -6.11
C HIS A 105 -8.17 -4.03 -5.52
N TYR A 106 -7.52 -4.41 -4.43
CA TYR A 106 -7.79 -5.63 -3.66
C TYR A 106 -7.87 -5.28 -2.17
N ASP A 107 -8.70 -6.00 -1.44
CA ASP A 107 -8.74 -5.94 0.02
C ASP A 107 -8.31 -7.28 0.61
N ILE A 108 -7.50 -7.23 1.67
CA ILE A 108 -7.38 -8.34 2.62
C ILE A 108 -8.65 -8.28 3.48
N ILE A 109 -9.41 -9.37 3.53
CA ILE A 109 -10.79 -9.38 4.04
C ILE A 109 -10.94 -10.20 5.32
N GLY A 110 -12.07 -10.02 6.00
CA GLY A 110 -12.41 -10.79 7.19
C GLY A 110 -11.46 -10.54 8.36
N ILE A 111 -10.96 -9.30 8.49
CA ILE A 111 -10.00 -8.94 9.53
C ILE A 111 -10.67 -8.96 10.90
N THR A 112 -10.27 -9.91 11.72
CA THR A 112 -10.59 -10.05 13.14
C THR A 112 -9.33 -9.73 13.97
N ILE A 113 -9.47 -9.69 15.30
CA ILE A 113 -8.30 -9.51 16.20
C ILE A 113 -7.25 -10.61 15.98
N GLU A 114 -7.68 -11.87 15.81
CA GLU A 114 -6.78 -12.98 15.50
C GLU A 114 -6.05 -12.78 14.17
N LYS A 115 -6.78 -12.36 13.14
CA LYS A 115 -6.21 -12.09 11.82
C LYS A 115 -5.26 -10.87 11.80
N LEU A 116 -5.42 -9.91 12.70
CA LEU A 116 -4.45 -8.83 12.90
C LEU A 116 -3.06 -9.38 13.32
N ILE A 117 -3.05 -10.39 14.19
CA ILE A 117 -1.80 -11.08 14.58
C ILE A 117 -1.18 -11.75 13.35
N ASN A 118 -1.98 -12.38 12.51
CA ASN A 118 -1.48 -13.01 11.28
C ASN A 118 -0.94 -11.97 10.28
N CYS A 119 -1.59 -10.80 10.14
CA CYS A 119 -1.03 -9.68 9.37
C CYS A 119 0.32 -9.24 9.91
N THR A 120 0.47 -9.15 11.24
CA THR A 120 1.74 -8.77 11.87
C THR A 120 2.84 -9.80 11.58
N LYS A 121 2.51 -11.11 11.62
CA LYS A 121 3.46 -12.19 11.24
C LYS A 121 3.91 -12.08 9.77
N VAL A 122 2.99 -11.76 8.86
CA VAL A 122 3.32 -11.52 7.45
C VAL A 122 4.31 -10.36 7.33
N TYR A 123 4.06 -9.23 8.00
CA TYR A 123 4.94 -8.08 7.98
C TYR A 123 6.31 -8.41 8.60
N GLN A 124 6.34 -9.14 9.71
CA GLN A 124 7.59 -9.61 10.34
C GLN A 124 8.43 -10.42 9.35
N ARG A 125 7.84 -11.40 8.67
CA ARG A 125 8.55 -12.22 7.67
C ARG A 125 9.10 -11.38 6.52
N ILE A 126 8.38 -10.35 6.10
CA ILE A 126 8.86 -9.42 5.06
C ILE A 126 10.06 -8.63 5.59
N VAL A 127 10.00 -8.08 6.80
CA VAL A 127 11.11 -7.33 7.42
C VAL A 127 12.34 -8.22 7.61
N GLU A 128 12.17 -9.48 8.00
CA GLU A 128 13.25 -10.47 8.12
C GLU A 128 13.91 -10.78 6.77
N SER A 129 13.12 -10.84 5.70
CA SER A 129 13.62 -11.13 4.34
C SER A 129 14.20 -9.90 3.63
N ASP A 130 13.81 -8.70 4.04
CA ASP A 130 14.24 -7.42 3.47
C ASP A 130 14.72 -6.45 4.58
N PRO A 131 15.82 -6.79 5.26
CA PRO A 131 16.25 -6.07 6.46
C PRO A 131 16.69 -4.62 6.18
N ASN A 132 17.03 -4.27 4.97
CA ASN A 132 17.44 -2.92 4.60
C ASN A 132 16.28 -2.09 4.02
N GLY A 133 15.16 -2.74 3.66
CA GLY A 133 14.03 -2.07 3.00
C GLY A 133 14.39 -1.64 1.58
N GLU A 134 14.94 -2.55 0.78
CA GLU A 134 15.38 -2.27 -0.58
C GLU A 134 14.49 -2.90 -1.64
N THR A 135 13.67 -3.91 -1.25
CA THR A 135 12.88 -4.70 -2.19
C THR A 135 11.39 -4.70 -1.87
N TYR A 136 11.03 -5.00 -0.63
CA TYR A 136 9.64 -5.20 -0.21
C TYR A 136 9.11 -4.10 0.73
N ILE A 137 10.01 -3.31 1.31
CA ILE A 137 9.66 -2.15 2.13
C ILE A 137 10.36 -0.95 1.51
N ILE A 138 9.62 -0.14 0.77
CA ILE A 138 10.18 0.92 -0.06
C ILE A 138 9.61 2.28 0.29
N ARG A 139 10.40 3.32 0.05
CA ARG A 139 10.00 4.71 0.20
C ARG A 139 10.04 5.42 -1.14
N TYR A 140 8.97 6.13 -1.45
CA TYR A 140 8.94 7.10 -2.54
C TYR A 140 8.95 8.51 -1.97
N ALA A 141 9.91 9.32 -2.40
CA ALA A 141 9.90 10.75 -2.11
C ALA A 141 8.76 11.45 -2.87
N ALA A 142 8.31 12.60 -2.36
CA ALA A 142 7.24 13.36 -3.01
C ALA A 142 7.58 13.75 -4.46
N GLY A 143 8.88 13.97 -4.77
CA GLY A 143 9.36 14.23 -6.13
C GLY A 143 9.12 13.06 -7.06
N GLU A 144 9.54 11.86 -6.66
CA GLU A 144 9.37 10.62 -7.45
C GLU A 144 7.89 10.33 -7.74
N ILE A 145 7.00 10.53 -6.77
CA ILE A 145 5.55 10.37 -6.97
C ILE A 145 5.03 11.40 -7.99
N LYS A 146 5.51 12.64 -7.93
CA LYS A 146 5.15 13.69 -8.89
C LYS A 146 5.65 13.37 -10.29
N ASP A 147 6.85 12.80 -10.43
CA ASP A 147 7.39 12.37 -11.72
C ASP A 147 6.56 11.24 -12.33
N LEU A 148 6.14 10.24 -11.52
CA LEU A 148 5.21 9.21 -11.96
C LEU A 148 3.86 9.80 -12.42
N LEU A 149 3.31 10.76 -11.69
CA LEU A 149 2.06 11.44 -12.04
C LEU A 149 2.22 12.26 -13.33
N LYS A 150 3.35 12.94 -13.50
CA LYS A 150 3.63 13.68 -14.71
C LYS A 150 3.68 12.76 -15.94
N CYS A 151 4.38 11.65 -15.86
CA CYS A 151 4.37 10.63 -16.91
C CYS A 151 2.96 10.13 -17.22
N ALA A 152 2.15 9.84 -16.19
CA ALA A 152 0.76 9.40 -16.39
C ALA A 152 -0.14 10.48 -17.05
N ILE A 153 0.12 11.77 -16.78
CA ILE A 153 -0.56 12.89 -17.46
C ILE A 153 -0.15 12.93 -18.93
N GLU A 154 1.15 12.87 -19.23
CA GLU A 154 1.71 12.87 -20.60
C GLU A 154 1.19 11.68 -21.43
N GLU A 155 0.98 10.52 -20.78
CA GLU A 155 0.39 9.31 -21.36
C GLU A 155 -1.14 9.34 -21.45
N HIS A 156 -1.79 10.43 -21.05
CA HIS A 156 -3.26 10.58 -21.04
C HIS A 156 -4.02 9.56 -20.20
N ARG A 157 -3.39 9.02 -19.16
CA ARG A 157 -3.97 8.03 -18.22
C ARG A 157 -4.80 8.67 -17.11
N VAL A 158 -4.67 9.99 -16.89
CA VAL A 158 -5.29 10.69 -15.75
C VAL A 158 -6.63 11.29 -16.13
N ASP A 159 -7.70 10.83 -15.49
CA ASP A 159 -9.03 11.47 -15.51
C ASP A 159 -9.16 12.43 -14.32
N GLU A 160 -8.84 13.69 -14.53
CA GLU A 160 -8.84 14.71 -13.49
C GLU A 160 -10.23 14.95 -12.88
N SER A 161 -11.31 14.62 -13.61
CA SER A 161 -12.66 14.77 -13.08
C SER A 161 -12.89 13.93 -11.82
N LYS A 162 -12.19 12.80 -11.72
CA LYS A 162 -12.25 11.83 -10.63
C LYS A 162 -11.25 12.09 -9.50
N ALA A 163 -10.28 12.98 -9.69
CA ALA A 163 -9.28 13.28 -8.68
C ALA A 163 -9.86 14.09 -7.50
N PRO A 164 -9.49 13.81 -6.24
CA PRO A 164 -9.80 14.65 -5.11
C PRO A 164 -9.32 16.10 -5.31
N LYS A 165 -10.02 17.09 -4.75
CA LYS A 165 -9.74 18.53 -4.98
C LYS A 165 -8.26 18.89 -4.81
N LYS A 166 -7.63 18.43 -3.71
CA LYS A 166 -6.21 18.73 -3.44
C LYS A 166 -5.27 18.07 -4.47
N ILE A 167 -5.64 16.88 -4.96
CA ILE A 167 -4.87 16.21 -6.01
C ILE A 167 -5.01 16.97 -7.33
N LYS A 168 -6.22 17.44 -7.69
CA LYS A 168 -6.42 18.31 -8.85
C LYS A 168 -5.51 19.54 -8.82
N GLU A 169 -5.47 20.25 -7.69
CA GLU A 169 -4.61 21.42 -7.51
C GLU A 169 -3.11 21.09 -7.67
N GLN A 170 -2.71 19.86 -7.38
CA GLN A 170 -1.33 19.40 -7.59
C GLN A 170 -1.08 18.95 -9.02
N LEU A 171 -2.02 18.26 -9.65
CA LEU A 171 -1.97 17.88 -11.06
C LEU A 171 -1.87 19.13 -11.97
N ASP A 172 -2.63 20.19 -11.68
CA ASP A 172 -2.56 21.46 -12.41
C ASP A 172 -1.18 22.14 -12.34
N LYS A 173 -0.42 21.89 -11.27
CA LYS A 173 0.95 22.39 -11.13
C LYS A 173 2.01 21.56 -11.85
N LEU A 174 1.64 20.34 -12.28
CA LEU A 174 2.55 19.42 -12.99
C LEU A 174 2.46 19.52 -14.49
N LYS A 175 1.42 20.17 -15.02
CA LYS A 175 1.24 20.49 -16.45
C LYS A 175 2.11 21.66 -16.84
#